data_b49d3cd951e44badf0d148354968efa1
#
_entry.id   b49d3cd951e44badf0d148354968efa1
#
_cell.length_a   1.000
_cell.length_b   1.000
_cell.length_c   1.000
_cell.angle_alpha   90.00
_cell.angle_beta   90.00
_cell.angle_gamma   90.00
#
_symmetry.space_group_name_H-M   'P 1'
#
loop_
_entity.id
_entity.type
_entity.pdbx_description
1 polymer ?
#
loop_
_entity_poly.entity_id
_entity_poly.type
_entity_poly.pdbx_seq_one_letter_code
_entity_poly.pdbx_strand_id
1 'polypeptide(L)'
;FALGGGVDAILIPGGLVENAIKFLEDRWTKEDHPENTAINPKEARILSLESAGVGERVCIDLTRRITEGQGAATGSISGKLCLIHGETISSEYVPNRPFRINAGAIHSYILMADGRTKYMSELETGDEIAILSSLGNIETAAVGRLKIEMRPLLTVRFEISGEEGQAVVQ
;
A
#
# COMPACT_ATOMS: atom_id res chain seq x y z
N PHE A 1 7.03 -13.15 -26.12
CA PHE A 1 7.62 -12.79 -24.83
C PHE A 1 6.72 -13.35 -23.75
N ALA A 2 7.30 -14.06 -22.77
CA ALA A 2 6.53 -14.68 -21.70
C ALA A 2 5.85 -13.59 -20.87
N LEU A 3 4.56 -13.67 -20.77
CA LEU A 3 3.76 -12.85 -19.88
C LEU A 3 4.08 -13.28 -18.44
N GLY A 4 4.68 -12.41 -17.65
CA GLY A 4 4.89 -12.60 -16.23
C GLY A 4 6.33 -12.49 -15.71
N GLY A 5 7.31 -12.27 -16.54
CA GLY A 5 8.68 -11.95 -16.10
C GLY A 5 9.11 -10.61 -16.68
N GLY A 6 9.33 -9.61 -15.86
CA GLY A 6 10.01 -8.39 -16.27
C GLY A 6 11.45 -8.69 -16.71
N VAL A 7 12.05 -7.82 -17.49
CA VAL A 7 13.48 -7.84 -17.80
C VAL A 7 14.12 -6.62 -17.14
N ASP A 8 15.23 -6.82 -16.45
CA ASP A 8 15.92 -5.73 -15.73
C ASP A 8 16.69 -4.81 -16.69
N ALA A 9 17.02 -5.29 -17.90
CA ALA A 9 17.71 -4.52 -18.91
C ALA A 9 17.47 -5.08 -20.32
N ILE A 10 17.53 -4.21 -21.32
CA ILE A 10 17.43 -4.57 -22.73
C ILE A 10 18.66 -4.00 -23.46
N LEU A 11 19.40 -4.87 -24.16
CA LEU A 11 20.45 -4.43 -25.05
C LEU A 11 19.85 -4.11 -26.43
N ILE A 12 20.00 -2.86 -26.88
CA ILE A 12 19.46 -2.39 -28.14
C ILE A 12 20.61 -2.16 -29.11
N PRO A 13 20.63 -2.82 -30.30
CA PRO A 13 21.61 -2.52 -31.35
C PRO A 13 21.52 -1.05 -31.79
N GLY A 14 22.67 -0.39 -32.04
CA GLY A 14 22.75 1.05 -32.26
C GLY A 14 21.85 1.59 -33.39
N GLY A 15 21.56 0.80 -34.41
CA GLY A 15 20.63 1.20 -35.51
C GLY A 15 19.14 1.17 -35.12
N LEU A 16 18.77 0.68 -33.93
CA LEU A 16 17.37 0.59 -33.47
C LEU A 16 17.07 1.48 -32.24
N VAL A 17 18.03 2.28 -31.80
CA VAL A 17 17.92 3.11 -30.60
C VAL A 17 16.76 4.10 -30.71
N GLU A 18 16.63 4.81 -31.84
CA GLU A 18 15.53 5.78 -32.02
C GLU A 18 14.15 5.12 -31.99
N ASN A 19 14.02 3.94 -32.61
CA ASN A 19 12.78 3.18 -32.62
C ASN A 19 12.44 2.67 -31.20
N ALA A 20 13.46 2.27 -30.45
CA ALA A 20 13.28 1.80 -29.07
C ALA A 20 12.89 2.95 -28.12
N ILE A 21 13.52 4.13 -28.26
CA ILE A 21 13.15 5.33 -27.52
C ILE A 21 11.69 5.69 -27.78
N LYS A 22 11.31 5.77 -29.05
CA LYS A 22 9.93 6.06 -29.45
C LYS A 22 8.92 5.04 -28.93
N PHE A 23 9.28 3.74 -28.94
CA PHE A 23 8.44 2.68 -28.38
C PHE A 23 8.30 2.81 -26.86
N LEU A 24 9.37 3.17 -26.16
CA LEU A 24 9.34 3.40 -24.72
C LEU A 24 8.54 4.67 -24.37
N GLU A 25 8.73 5.76 -25.12
CA GLU A 25 7.95 7.00 -24.95
C GLU A 25 6.45 6.75 -25.17
N ASP A 26 6.08 6.06 -26.28
CA ASP A 26 4.69 5.69 -26.56
C ASP A 26 4.07 4.79 -25.49
N ARG A 27 4.87 3.99 -24.82
CA ARG A 27 4.42 3.10 -23.75
C ARG A 27 4.39 3.80 -22.40
N TRP A 28 5.35 4.69 -22.13
CA TRP A 28 5.37 5.51 -20.91
C TRP A 28 4.25 6.54 -20.86
N THR A 29 3.84 7.06 -22.02
CA THR A 29 2.67 7.93 -22.14
C THR A 29 1.34 7.16 -22.13
N LYS A 30 1.39 5.83 -22.35
CA LYS A 30 0.22 4.92 -22.32
C LYS A 30 0.10 4.06 -21.07
N GLU A 31 1.11 4.03 -20.21
CA GLU A 31 0.88 3.61 -18.83
C GLU A 31 0.02 4.72 -18.22
N ASP A 32 -1.29 4.53 -18.36
CA ASP A 32 -2.30 5.25 -17.60
C ASP A 32 -1.84 5.25 -16.14
N HIS A 33 -1.17 6.34 -15.73
CA HIS A 33 -1.31 6.74 -14.36
C HIS A 33 -2.82 6.83 -14.18
N PRO A 34 -3.46 6.03 -13.35
CA PRO A 34 -4.89 6.14 -13.18
C PRO A 34 -5.13 7.62 -12.91
N GLU A 35 -5.80 8.28 -13.88
CA GLU A 35 -6.18 9.68 -13.72
C GLU A 35 -6.75 9.75 -12.33
N ASN A 36 -6.16 10.56 -11.50
CA ASN A 36 -6.43 10.90 -10.12
C ASN A 36 -7.87 10.49 -9.73
N THR A 37 -8.08 9.18 -9.63
CA THR A 37 -9.39 8.63 -9.28
C THR A 37 -9.51 8.94 -7.81
N ALA A 38 -10.14 10.08 -7.52
CA ALA A 38 -10.34 10.55 -6.17
C ALA A 38 -10.95 9.39 -5.37
N ILE A 39 -10.12 8.74 -4.56
CA ILE A 39 -10.61 7.75 -3.61
C ILE A 39 -11.44 8.55 -2.62
N ASN A 40 -12.70 8.16 -2.49
CA ASN A 40 -13.59 8.79 -1.52
C ASN A 40 -13.65 7.89 -0.27
N PRO A 41 -12.85 8.18 0.77
CA PRO A 41 -12.90 7.44 2.02
C PRO A 41 -14.30 7.54 2.61
N LYS A 42 -14.80 6.43 3.11
CA LYS A 42 -16.09 6.36 3.79
C LYS A 42 -15.90 5.95 5.23
N GLU A 43 -16.71 6.49 6.10
CA GLU A 43 -16.79 5.99 7.47
C GLU A 43 -17.38 4.58 7.47
N ALA A 44 -16.77 3.69 8.23
CA ALA A 44 -17.22 2.33 8.41
C ALA A 44 -17.69 2.11 9.84
N ARG A 45 -18.73 1.30 10.03
CA ARG A 45 -19.19 0.87 11.33
C ARG A 45 -18.46 -0.42 11.72
N ILE A 46 -17.76 -0.42 12.85
CA ILE A 46 -17.14 -1.64 13.39
C ILE A 46 -18.24 -2.57 13.89
N LEU A 47 -18.20 -3.80 13.42
CA LEU A 47 -19.13 -4.87 13.79
C LEU A 47 -18.58 -5.74 14.92
N SER A 48 -17.30 -6.15 14.82
CA SER A 48 -16.64 -6.94 15.87
C SER A 48 -15.13 -6.71 15.87
N LEU A 49 -14.54 -6.98 17.04
CA LEU A 49 -13.10 -7.08 17.26
C LEU A 49 -12.81 -8.45 17.87
N GLU A 50 -12.03 -9.27 17.21
CA GLU A 50 -11.76 -10.64 17.60
C GLU A 50 -10.25 -10.90 17.59
N SER A 51 -9.78 -11.76 18.50
CA SER A 51 -8.37 -12.18 18.47
C SER A 51 -8.11 -13.00 17.21
N ALA A 52 -7.09 -12.61 16.44
CA ALA A 52 -6.57 -13.39 15.31
C ALA A 52 -5.38 -14.26 15.72
N GLY A 53 -5.06 -14.33 17.02
CA GLY A 53 -3.90 -15.06 17.53
C GLY A 53 -2.60 -14.28 17.34
N VAL A 54 -1.49 -15.01 17.21
CA VAL A 54 -0.15 -14.45 16.98
C VAL A 54 0.26 -14.74 15.53
N GLY A 55 0.69 -13.71 14.82
CA GLY A 55 1.10 -13.82 13.43
C GLY A 55 2.14 -12.77 13.06
N GLU A 56 2.61 -12.84 11.83
CA GLU A 56 3.58 -11.88 11.29
C GLU A 56 2.88 -10.56 10.98
N ARG A 57 3.30 -9.51 11.67
CA ARG A 57 2.90 -8.14 11.46
C ARG A 57 3.94 -7.40 10.65
N VAL A 58 3.52 -6.67 9.64
CA VAL A 58 4.36 -5.84 8.79
C VAL A 58 4.31 -4.38 9.22
N CYS A 59 5.47 -3.80 9.55
CA CYS A 59 5.67 -2.35 9.54
C CYS A 59 6.37 -1.94 8.24
N ILE A 60 5.85 -0.92 7.59
CA ILE A 60 6.43 -0.32 6.40
C ILE A 60 7.12 0.99 6.80
N ASP A 61 8.43 1.09 6.58
CA ASP A 61 9.17 2.34 6.69
C ASP A 61 9.32 2.94 5.29
N LEU A 62 8.79 4.14 5.12
CA LEU A 62 8.79 4.87 3.85
C LEU A 62 10.11 5.62 3.65
N THR A 63 10.46 5.94 2.41
CA THR A 63 11.61 6.78 2.06
C THR A 63 11.38 8.27 2.30
N ARG A 64 10.13 8.67 2.61
CA ARG A 64 9.75 10.04 2.94
C ARG A 64 8.90 10.10 4.21
N ARG A 65 8.75 11.30 4.74
CA ARG A 65 7.81 11.54 5.83
C ARG A 65 6.39 11.69 5.29
N ILE A 66 5.43 11.28 6.11
CA ILE A 66 4.00 11.54 5.93
C ILE A 66 3.50 12.42 7.08
N THR A 67 2.37 13.06 6.87
CA THR A 67 1.75 13.97 7.85
C THR A 67 0.62 13.28 8.62
N GLU A 68 0.16 13.93 9.67
CA GLU A 68 -1.01 13.48 10.42
C GLU A 68 -2.24 13.35 9.49
N GLY A 69 -3.04 12.31 9.68
CA GLY A 69 -4.17 11.98 8.80
C GLY A 69 -3.81 11.18 7.57
N GLN A 70 -2.51 10.97 7.29
CA GLN A 70 -2.05 10.13 6.19
C GLN A 70 -1.71 8.70 6.64
N GLY A 71 -1.84 7.74 5.71
CA GLY A 71 -1.53 6.34 5.94
C GLY A 71 -1.66 5.50 4.67
N ALA A 72 -1.67 4.19 4.82
CA ALA A 72 -1.85 3.24 3.73
C ALA A 72 -3.22 2.55 3.82
N ALA A 73 -3.81 2.20 2.68
CA ALA A 73 -5.02 1.40 2.63
C ALA A 73 -4.67 -0.09 2.62
N THR A 74 -5.11 -0.82 3.64
CA THR A 74 -4.83 -2.25 3.80
C THR A 74 -6.08 -3.03 4.23
N GLY A 75 -6.13 -4.33 3.95
CA GLY A 75 -7.27 -5.15 4.36
C GLY A 75 -7.16 -6.60 3.92
N SER A 76 -8.06 -7.43 4.43
CA SER A 76 -8.12 -8.86 4.07
C SER A 76 -8.82 -9.11 2.73
N ILE A 77 -9.51 -8.10 2.18
CA ILE A 77 -10.25 -8.17 0.91
C ILE A 77 -9.73 -7.04 0.02
N SER A 78 -9.25 -7.37 -1.19
CA SER A 78 -8.61 -6.40 -2.10
C SER A 78 -9.50 -5.22 -2.51
N GLY A 79 -10.82 -5.41 -2.56
CA GLY A 79 -11.79 -4.35 -2.88
C GLY A 79 -12.32 -3.57 -1.67
N LYS A 80 -11.92 -3.91 -0.44
CA LYS A 80 -12.42 -3.29 0.81
C LYS A 80 -11.27 -3.12 1.79
N LEU A 81 -10.61 -1.98 1.71
CA LEU A 81 -9.43 -1.66 2.48
C LEU A 81 -9.74 -0.63 3.57
N CYS A 82 -9.05 -0.72 4.70
CA CYS A 82 -9.07 0.26 5.77
C CYS A 82 -7.87 1.21 5.63
N LEU A 83 -8.08 2.49 5.88
CA LEU A 83 -6.98 3.43 6.02
C LEU A 83 -6.30 3.20 7.38
N ILE A 84 -5.08 2.70 7.33
CA ILE A 84 -4.22 2.52 8.51
C ILE A 84 -3.31 3.74 8.63
N HIS A 85 -3.49 4.49 9.70
CA HIS A 85 -2.77 5.73 9.97
C HIS A 85 -1.27 5.48 10.20
N GLY A 86 -0.42 6.38 9.71
CA GLY A 86 1.00 6.35 10.01
C GLY A 86 1.31 6.70 11.47
N GLU A 87 2.49 6.34 11.97
CA GLU A 87 2.95 6.65 13.33
C GLU A 87 3.36 8.15 13.43
N THR A 88 2.43 9.05 13.07
CA THR A 88 2.65 10.51 13.04
C THR A 88 2.22 11.22 14.32
N ILE A 89 1.42 10.55 15.16
CA ILE A 89 0.94 11.08 16.43
C ILE A 89 1.85 10.61 17.55
N SER A 90 2.37 11.54 18.33
CA SER A 90 3.16 11.22 19.53
C SER A 90 2.23 10.73 20.65
N SER A 91 2.63 9.65 21.30
CA SER A 91 2.01 9.20 22.55
C SER A 91 3.05 9.14 23.65
N GLU A 92 2.58 9.01 24.90
CA GLU A 92 3.45 8.94 26.08
C GLU A 92 4.46 7.76 25.99
N TYR A 93 4.07 6.69 25.31
CA TYR A 93 4.85 5.44 25.25
C TYR A 93 5.50 5.15 23.90
N VAL A 94 5.07 5.81 22.84
CA VAL A 94 5.56 5.56 21.47
C VAL A 94 6.05 6.84 20.83
N PRO A 95 7.34 6.94 20.54
CA PRO A 95 7.88 8.10 19.84
C PRO A 95 7.28 8.20 18.42
N ASN A 96 7.05 9.43 17.98
CA ASN A 96 6.59 9.72 16.62
C ASN A 96 7.59 9.20 15.59
N ARG A 97 7.10 8.46 14.61
CA ARG A 97 7.85 7.96 13.45
C ARG A 97 7.11 8.30 12.16
N PRO A 98 7.19 9.55 11.69
CA PRO A 98 6.36 10.05 10.59
C PRO A 98 6.70 9.43 9.22
N PHE A 99 7.45 8.37 9.20
CA PHE A 99 7.79 7.57 8.03
C PHE A 99 7.31 6.10 8.16
N ARG A 100 6.69 5.74 9.29
CA ARG A 100 6.29 4.35 9.59
C ARG A 100 4.78 4.17 9.56
N ILE A 101 4.36 3.07 8.93
CA ILE A 101 2.98 2.58 8.97
C ILE A 101 2.99 1.16 9.54
N ASN A 102 2.23 0.93 10.62
CA ASN A 102 1.97 -0.42 11.15
C ASN A 102 0.85 -1.05 10.32
N ALA A 103 1.21 -1.62 9.18
CA ALA A 103 0.29 -1.92 8.09
C ALA A 103 -0.65 -3.12 8.35
N GLY A 104 -0.32 -3.99 9.31
CA GLY A 104 -1.13 -5.15 9.67
C GLY A 104 -0.49 -6.50 9.32
N ALA A 105 -1.30 -7.53 9.15
CA ALA A 105 -0.84 -8.90 8.96
C ALA A 105 -0.21 -9.12 7.57
N ILE A 106 0.79 -10.00 7.51
CA ILE A 106 1.55 -10.30 6.28
C ILE A 106 0.68 -10.80 5.11
N HIS A 107 -0.45 -11.42 5.40
CA HIS A 107 -1.41 -11.93 4.40
C HIS A 107 -2.43 -10.88 3.94
N SER A 108 -2.37 -9.65 4.44
CA SER A 108 -3.27 -8.57 4.02
C SER A 108 -2.84 -7.98 2.69
N TYR A 109 -3.82 -7.42 1.97
CA TYR A 109 -3.58 -6.59 0.79
C TYR A 109 -3.18 -5.18 1.18
N ILE A 110 -2.40 -4.53 0.34
CA ILE A 110 -2.08 -3.10 0.39
C ILE A 110 -2.33 -2.47 -0.97
N LEU A 111 -2.79 -1.21 -0.98
CA LEU A 111 -2.99 -0.45 -2.20
C LEU A 111 -1.64 0.12 -2.69
N MET A 112 -1.31 -0.20 -3.93
CA MET A 112 -0.12 0.29 -4.62
C MET A 112 -0.38 1.64 -5.30
N ALA A 113 0.68 2.35 -5.66
CA ALA A 113 0.60 3.65 -6.33
C ALA A 113 -0.11 3.60 -7.70
N ASP A 114 -0.08 2.44 -8.36
CA ASP A 114 -0.73 2.20 -9.65
C ASP A 114 -2.23 1.81 -9.54
N GLY A 115 -2.78 1.85 -8.33
CA GLY A 115 -4.18 1.52 -8.07
C GLY A 115 -4.47 0.02 -7.93
N ARG A 116 -3.50 -0.86 -8.15
CA ARG A 116 -3.62 -2.30 -7.90
C ARG A 116 -3.41 -2.62 -6.43
N THR A 117 -3.71 -3.84 -6.03
CA THR A 117 -3.37 -4.35 -4.71
C THR A 117 -2.30 -5.43 -4.81
N LYS A 118 -1.44 -5.50 -3.79
CA LYS A 118 -0.39 -6.50 -3.62
C LYS A 118 -0.53 -7.11 -2.23
N TYR A 119 -0.16 -8.38 -2.04
CA TYR A 119 -0.04 -8.90 -0.69
C TYR A 119 1.14 -8.25 0.04
N MET A 120 1.02 -8.02 1.34
CA MET A 120 2.14 -7.49 2.12
C MET A 120 3.35 -8.43 2.13
N SER A 121 3.13 -9.74 1.97
CA SER A 121 4.21 -10.73 1.81
C SER A 121 5.02 -10.58 0.52
N GLU A 122 4.49 -9.87 -0.46
CA GLU A 122 5.10 -9.65 -1.78
C GLU A 122 5.74 -8.27 -1.90
N LEU A 123 5.60 -7.42 -0.87
CA LEU A 123 6.23 -6.10 -0.87
C LEU A 123 7.75 -6.21 -0.80
N GLU A 124 8.41 -5.37 -1.57
CA GLU A 124 9.86 -5.22 -1.60
C GLU A 124 10.27 -3.76 -1.39
N THR A 125 11.52 -3.56 -0.97
CA THR A 125 12.14 -2.23 -0.93
C THR A 125 12.16 -1.63 -2.34
N GLY A 126 11.67 -0.40 -2.48
CA GLY A 126 11.53 0.29 -3.75
C GLY A 126 10.13 0.22 -4.36
N ASP A 127 9.24 -0.68 -3.88
CA ASP A 127 7.84 -0.67 -4.29
C ASP A 127 7.18 0.68 -3.94
N GLU A 128 6.36 1.21 -4.83
CA GLU A 128 5.60 2.44 -4.59
C GLU A 128 4.18 2.12 -4.12
N ILE A 129 3.82 2.59 -2.94
CA ILE A 129 2.49 2.42 -2.35
C ILE A 129 1.70 3.72 -2.36
N ALA A 130 0.38 3.60 -2.40
CA ALA A 130 -0.52 4.73 -2.25
C ALA A 130 -0.54 5.21 -0.79
N ILE A 131 -0.32 6.49 -0.59
CA ILE A 131 -0.48 7.18 0.68
C ILE A 131 -1.76 8.02 0.60
N LEU A 132 -2.71 7.67 1.43
CA LEU A 132 -4.03 8.27 1.45
C LEU A 132 -4.19 9.18 2.66
N SER A 133 -4.97 10.24 2.48
CA SER A 133 -5.47 11.02 3.61
C SER A 133 -6.94 10.69 3.89
N SER A 134 -7.40 11.01 5.09
CA SER A 134 -8.83 10.93 5.45
C SER A 134 -9.73 11.83 4.58
N LEU A 135 -9.15 12.81 3.89
CA LEU A 135 -9.83 13.71 2.96
C LEU A 135 -9.88 13.17 1.51
N GLY A 136 -9.29 11.99 1.26
CA GLY A 136 -9.27 11.37 -0.07
C GLY A 136 -8.12 11.81 -0.98
N ASN A 137 -7.17 12.63 -0.49
CA ASN A 137 -5.98 12.95 -1.25
C ASN A 137 -5.09 11.71 -1.37
N ILE A 138 -4.54 11.50 -2.56
CA ILE A 138 -3.63 10.39 -2.87
C ILE A 138 -2.26 10.96 -3.18
N GLU A 139 -1.25 10.40 -2.56
CA GLU A 139 0.16 10.63 -2.83
C GLU A 139 0.86 9.28 -2.97
N THR A 140 2.10 9.26 -3.40
CA THR A 140 2.91 8.04 -3.47
C THR A 140 4.11 8.13 -2.55
N ALA A 141 4.55 6.97 -2.05
CA ALA A 141 5.81 6.84 -1.33
C ALA A 141 6.44 5.49 -1.58
N ALA A 142 7.74 5.47 -1.76
CA ALA A 142 8.48 4.22 -1.89
C ALA A 142 8.71 3.56 -0.54
N VAL A 143 8.62 2.23 -0.52
CA VAL A 143 9.00 1.39 0.61
C VAL A 143 10.52 1.43 0.78
N GLY A 144 11.00 1.96 1.89
CA GLY A 144 12.41 2.02 2.23
C GLY A 144 12.88 0.77 2.98
N ARG A 145 12.02 0.23 3.84
CA ARG A 145 12.31 -0.97 4.64
C ARG A 145 11.02 -1.64 5.09
N LEU A 146 11.04 -2.96 5.16
CA LEU A 146 10.01 -3.77 5.79
C LEU A 146 10.53 -4.37 7.09
N LYS A 147 9.75 -4.26 8.15
CA LYS A 147 10.01 -4.87 9.45
C LYS A 147 8.89 -5.85 9.76
N ILE A 148 9.22 -7.14 9.78
CA ILE A 148 8.26 -8.23 10.02
C ILE A 148 8.56 -8.82 11.40
N GLU A 149 7.54 -8.88 12.25
CA GLU A 149 7.65 -9.37 13.63
C GLU A 149 6.41 -10.16 14.02
N MET A 150 6.62 -11.23 14.80
CA MET A 150 5.52 -11.94 15.44
C MET A 150 4.84 -11.05 16.48
N ARG A 151 3.55 -10.80 16.32
CA ARG A 151 2.73 -9.95 17.21
C ARG A 151 1.34 -10.55 17.41
N PRO A 152 0.68 -10.27 18.54
CA PRO A 152 -0.75 -10.47 18.68
C PRO A 152 -1.48 -9.65 17.61
N LEU A 153 -2.45 -10.28 16.97
CA LEU A 153 -3.24 -9.66 15.90
C LEU A 153 -4.72 -9.65 16.28
N LEU A 154 -5.44 -8.65 15.79
CA LEU A 154 -6.89 -8.49 15.91
C LEU A 154 -7.51 -8.52 14.51
N THR A 155 -8.59 -9.27 14.38
CA THR A 155 -9.50 -9.16 13.25
C THR A 155 -10.53 -8.07 13.54
N VAL A 156 -10.59 -7.08 12.69
CA VAL A 156 -11.59 -6.01 12.70
C VAL A 156 -12.58 -6.29 11.58
N ARG A 157 -13.84 -6.55 11.94
CA ARG A 157 -14.93 -6.62 10.97
C ARG A 157 -15.68 -5.30 10.94
N PHE A 158 -15.99 -4.83 9.77
CA PHE A 158 -16.66 -3.54 9.58
C PHE A 158 -17.69 -3.60 8.44
N GLU A 159 -18.59 -2.65 8.43
CA GLU A 159 -19.62 -2.49 7.39
C GLU A 159 -19.53 -1.11 6.77
N ILE A 160 -19.59 -1.07 5.45
CA ILE A 160 -19.68 0.15 4.64
C ILE A 160 -20.86 0.00 3.69
N SER A 161 -21.87 0.86 3.81
CA SER A 161 -23.03 0.88 2.91
C SER A 161 -23.77 -0.47 2.78
N GLY A 162 -23.84 -1.25 3.87
CA GLY A 162 -24.49 -2.57 3.90
C GLY A 162 -23.60 -3.74 3.44
N GLU A 163 -22.34 -3.48 3.10
CA GLU A 163 -21.38 -4.52 2.72
C GLU A 163 -20.30 -4.70 3.80
N GLU A 164 -20.03 -5.96 4.14
CA GLU A 164 -19.01 -6.28 5.13
C GLU A 164 -17.59 -6.24 4.53
N GLY A 165 -16.64 -5.80 5.35
CA GLY A 165 -15.20 -5.84 5.11
C GLY A 165 -14.46 -6.36 6.32
N GLN A 166 -13.18 -6.68 6.15
CA GLN A 166 -12.32 -7.19 7.21
C GLN A 166 -10.89 -6.69 7.04
N ALA A 167 -10.27 -6.38 8.17
CA ALA A 167 -8.83 -6.11 8.26
C ALA A 167 -8.24 -6.87 9.43
N VAL A 168 -6.96 -7.23 9.33
CA VAL A 168 -6.19 -7.84 10.43
C VAL A 168 -5.07 -6.89 10.81
N VAL A 169 -5.15 -6.37 12.02
CA VAL A 169 -4.27 -5.31 12.55
C VAL A 169 -3.64 -5.73 13.87
N GLN A 170 -2.68 -4.93 14.36
CA GLN A 170 -2.10 -5.06 15.69
C GLN A 170 -2.75 -4.07 16.65
#